data_ae7004f86ec3893c6fd83e543e59ef6d
#
_entry.id   ae7004f86ec3893c6fd83e543e59ef6d
#
_cell.length_a   1.000
_cell.length_b   1.000
_cell.length_c   1.000
_cell.angle_alpha   90.00
_cell.angle_beta   90.00
_cell.angle_gamma   90.00
#
_symmetry.space_group_name_H-M   'P 1'
#
loop_
_entity.id
_entity.type
_entity.pdbx_description
1 polymer ?
#
loop_
_entity_poly.entity_id
_entity_poly.type
_entity_poly.pdbx_seq_one_letter_code
_entity_poly.pdbx_strand_id
1 'polypeptide(L)'
;MGEFLSMSIPERGYLLSPVLPVQDIGILYAPRGIGKTFAALSIAVAVASGGAVFNWRAPMPKRTLYVDGEMPATSMQNRLSALVNGMSIPPHTLKNMALITPDLQPCPMPDLSTAGGQAMIEPFLKDVDMVVLDNIATLCRTGKENESQSWQTMQAWLLELRRRGMTVLLIHHAGKSGDQRGTSARKDIMDTVSVCAGPGNTA
;
A
#
# COMPACT_ATOMS: atom_id res chain seq x y z
N MET A 1 -16.42 -21.87 -21.58
CA MET A 1 -17.26 -21.17 -20.57
C MET A 1 -17.86 -22.19 -19.59
N GLY A 2 -18.54 -23.28 -20.04
CA GLY A 2 -19.11 -24.28 -19.14
C GLY A 2 -18.10 -24.89 -18.17
N GLU A 3 -16.91 -25.24 -18.66
CA GLU A 3 -15.81 -25.76 -17.82
C GLU A 3 -15.39 -24.77 -16.72
N PHE A 4 -15.24 -23.48 -17.06
CA PHE A 4 -14.93 -22.44 -16.08
C PHE A 4 -16.00 -22.31 -15.00
N LEU A 5 -17.29 -22.37 -15.37
CA LEU A 5 -18.39 -22.27 -14.41
C LEU A 5 -18.49 -23.49 -13.48
N SER A 6 -17.96 -24.64 -13.89
CA SER A 6 -17.92 -25.86 -13.07
C SER A 6 -16.68 -25.97 -12.15
N MET A 7 -15.72 -25.05 -12.29
CA MET A 7 -14.52 -25.03 -11.44
C MET A 7 -14.87 -24.63 -10.02
N SER A 8 -14.36 -25.38 -9.04
CA SER A 8 -14.38 -24.97 -7.63
C SER A 8 -13.23 -24.00 -7.39
N ILE A 9 -13.53 -22.69 -7.46
CA ILE A 9 -12.55 -21.64 -7.17
C ILE A 9 -12.74 -21.22 -5.71
N PRO A 10 -11.70 -21.38 -4.84
CA PRO A 10 -11.82 -20.99 -3.43
C PRO A 10 -12.03 -19.48 -3.30
N GLU A 11 -12.86 -19.10 -2.35
CA GLU A 11 -13.04 -17.68 -2.00
C GLU A 11 -11.74 -17.06 -1.51
N ARG A 12 -11.48 -15.81 -1.91
CA ARG A 12 -10.31 -15.06 -1.43
C ARG A 12 -10.51 -14.70 0.05
N GLY A 13 -9.54 -15.05 0.89
CA GLY A 13 -9.49 -14.59 2.27
C GLY A 13 -9.16 -13.09 2.36
N TYR A 14 -8.97 -12.61 3.60
CA TYR A 14 -8.63 -11.21 3.87
C TYR A 14 -7.27 -11.10 4.57
N LEU A 15 -6.50 -10.08 4.20
CA LEU A 15 -5.39 -9.58 5.03
C LEU A 15 -5.91 -8.73 6.18
N LEU A 16 -6.95 -7.92 5.91
CA LEU A 16 -7.65 -7.11 6.90
C LEU A 16 -9.15 -7.14 6.59
N SER A 17 -9.89 -7.94 7.36
CA SER A 17 -11.33 -8.14 7.14
C SER A 17 -12.13 -6.93 7.64
N PRO A 18 -13.15 -6.47 6.91
CA PRO A 18 -13.64 -6.96 5.60
C PRO A 18 -13.11 -6.15 4.42
N VAL A 19 -12.05 -5.33 4.58
CA VAL A 19 -11.72 -4.24 3.62
C VAL A 19 -10.53 -4.52 2.73
N LEU A 20 -9.63 -5.45 3.07
CA LEU A 20 -8.44 -5.72 2.28
C LEU A 20 -8.30 -7.23 2.01
N PRO A 21 -8.82 -7.70 0.86
CA PRO A 21 -8.67 -9.09 0.44
C PRO A 21 -7.21 -9.48 0.17
N VAL A 22 -6.90 -10.76 0.17
CA VAL A 22 -5.64 -11.28 -0.39
C VAL A 22 -5.64 -11.12 -1.90
N GLN A 23 -4.47 -10.96 -2.52
CA GLN A 23 -4.31 -10.77 -3.97
C GLN A 23 -5.13 -9.60 -4.51
N ASP A 24 -5.05 -8.46 -3.84
CA ASP A 24 -5.80 -7.25 -4.15
C ASP A 24 -4.88 -6.08 -4.52
N ILE A 25 -5.38 -5.12 -5.26
CA ILE A 25 -4.72 -3.82 -5.47
C ILE A 25 -5.66 -2.75 -4.93
N GLY A 26 -5.36 -2.28 -3.72
CA GLY A 26 -6.12 -1.23 -3.05
C GLY A 26 -5.47 0.14 -3.20
N ILE A 27 -6.28 1.18 -3.16
CA ILE A 27 -5.81 2.57 -3.09
C ILE A 27 -6.47 3.31 -1.94
N LEU A 28 -5.64 3.99 -1.15
CA LEU A 28 -6.06 4.94 -0.13
C LEU A 28 -5.72 6.35 -0.61
N TYR A 29 -6.73 7.15 -0.92
CA TYR A 29 -6.51 8.52 -1.36
C TYR A 29 -7.30 9.53 -0.54
N ALA A 30 -6.70 10.71 -0.33
CA ALA A 30 -7.30 11.83 0.36
C ALA A 30 -6.46 13.10 0.14
N PRO A 31 -6.98 14.31 0.46
CA PRO A 31 -6.18 15.52 0.53
C PRO A 31 -4.95 15.40 1.44
N ARG A 32 -3.97 16.30 1.26
CA ARG A 32 -2.80 16.34 2.15
C ARG A 32 -3.22 16.69 3.57
N GLY A 33 -2.49 16.17 4.58
CA GLY A 33 -2.70 16.52 5.99
C GLY A 33 -3.79 15.72 6.71
N ILE A 34 -4.58 14.88 6.03
CA ILE A 34 -5.70 14.10 6.64
C ILE A 34 -5.25 12.84 7.38
N GLY A 35 -3.95 12.52 7.37
CA GLY A 35 -3.47 11.35 8.11
C GLY A 35 -3.38 10.04 7.31
N LYS A 36 -3.35 10.07 5.96
CA LYS A 36 -3.22 8.87 5.12
C LYS A 36 -2.06 7.95 5.51
N THR A 37 -0.86 8.50 5.64
CA THR A 37 0.32 7.75 6.08
C THR A 37 0.10 7.10 7.43
N PHE A 38 -0.55 7.81 8.38
CA PHE A 38 -0.86 7.23 9.69
C PHE A 38 -1.85 6.07 9.58
N ALA A 39 -2.89 6.21 8.75
CA ALA A 39 -3.84 5.13 8.46
C ALA A 39 -3.16 3.94 7.77
N ALA A 40 -2.31 4.20 6.77
CA ALA A 40 -1.57 3.16 6.06
C ALA A 40 -0.60 2.39 6.98
N LEU A 41 0.12 3.10 7.86
CA LEU A 41 0.97 2.50 8.87
C LEU A 41 0.16 1.66 9.87
N SER A 42 -1.01 2.16 10.31
CA SER A 42 -1.90 1.42 11.21
C SER A 42 -2.39 0.11 10.57
N ILE A 43 -2.75 0.15 9.29
CA ILE A 43 -3.13 -1.03 8.51
C ILE A 43 -1.94 -2.00 8.41
N ALA A 44 -0.75 -1.51 8.04
CA ALA A 44 0.45 -2.34 7.92
C ALA A 44 0.82 -3.03 9.23
N VAL A 45 0.77 -2.29 10.35
CA VAL A 45 1.03 -2.81 11.70
C VAL A 45 -0.02 -3.86 12.10
N ALA A 46 -1.31 -3.61 11.85
CA ALA A 46 -2.38 -4.57 12.14
C ALA A 46 -2.20 -5.86 11.33
N VAL A 47 -1.90 -5.78 10.04
CA VAL A 47 -1.66 -6.94 9.18
C VAL A 47 -0.41 -7.71 9.62
N ALA A 48 0.70 -7.01 9.92
CA ALA A 48 1.95 -7.64 10.34
C ALA A 48 1.84 -8.34 11.70
N SER A 49 1.03 -7.81 12.62
CA SER A 49 0.84 -8.35 13.97
C SER A 49 -0.31 -9.35 14.10
N GLY A 50 -1.23 -9.43 13.13
CA GLY A 50 -2.50 -10.18 13.29
C GLY A 50 -3.48 -9.46 14.23
N GLY A 51 -3.33 -8.13 14.36
CA GLY A 51 -4.10 -7.29 15.24
C GLY A 51 -5.37 -6.71 14.60
N ALA A 52 -5.83 -5.60 15.15
CA ALA A 52 -6.99 -4.88 14.65
C ALA A 52 -6.68 -3.38 14.53
N VAL A 53 -7.35 -2.71 13.60
CA VAL A 53 -7.29 -1.26 13.40
C VAL A 53 -8.67 -0.76 12.97
N PHE A 54 -9.11 0.37 13.51
CA PHE A 54 -10.49 0.83 13.32
C PHE A 54 -11.48 -0.29 13.73
N ASN A 55 -12.40 -0.65 12.84
CA ASN A 55 -13.34 -1.76 13.02
C ASN A 55 -12.92 -3.01 12.21
N TRP A 56 -11.66 -3.08 11.78
CA TRP A 56 -11.13 -4.12 10.90
C TRP A 56 -10.15 -5.01 11.64
N ARG A 57 -10.09 -6.28 11.27
CA ARG A 57 -9.23 -7.26 11.93
C ARG A 57 -8.42 -8.07 10.93
N ALA A 58 -7.13 -8.23 11.20
CA ALA A 58 -6.28 -9.18 10.50
C ALA A 58 -6.49 -10.59 11.08
N PRO A 59 -6.90 -11.59 10.27
CA PRO A 59 -7.16 -12.95 10.77
C PRO A 59 -5.91 -13.63 11.32
N MET A 60 -4.75 -13.31 10.77
CA MET A 60 -3.44 -13.82 11.19
C MET A 60 -2.33 -12.84 10.82
N PRO A 61 -1.16 -12.93 11.48
CA PRO A 61 0.02 -12.15 11.10
C PRO A 61 0.48 -12.47 9.68
N LYS A 62 0.83 -11.43 8.90
CA LYS A 62 1.27 -11.55 7.52
C LYS A 62 2.52 -10.70 7.27
N ARG A 63 3.41 -11.17 6.38
CA ARG A 63 4.62 -10.43 6.03
C ARG A 63 4.27 -9.18 5.21
N THR A 64 4.65 -8.03 5.75
CA THR A 64 4.33 -6.72 5.20
C THR A 64 5.60 -5.94 4.90
N LEU A 65 5.73 -5.45 3.67
CA LEU A 65 6.75 -4.50 3.26
C LEU A 65 6.12 -3.11 3.13
N TYR A 66 6.61 -2.15 3.89
CA TYR A 66 6.23 -0.74 3.77
C TYR A 66 7.34 0.05 3.08
N VAL A 67 7.03 0.64 1.95
CA VAL A 67 7.95 1.49 1.18
C VAL A 67 7.48 2.93 1.29
N ASP A 68 8.22 3.73 2.04
CA ASP A 68 7.99 5.16 2.20
C ASP A 68 8.90 5.95 1.26
N GLY A 69 8.36 6.92 0.54
CA GLY A 69 9.08 7.70 -0.45
C GLY A 69 9.48 9.12 -0.03
N GLU A 70 9.08 9.58 1.18
CA GLU A 70 9.28 11.00 1.50
C GLU A 70 9.54 11.33 2.98
N MET A 71 9.24 10.43 3.91
CA MET A 71 9.25 10.79 5.32
C MET A 71 10.65 10.69 5.94
N PRO A 72 11.08 11.67 6.75
CA PRO A 72 12.30 11.54 7.57
C PRO A 72 12.21 10.33 8.51
N ALA A 73 13.31 9.60 8.66
CA ALA A 73 13.37 8.38 9.47
C ALA A 73 12.94 8.61 10.93
N THR A 74 13.29 9.73 11.52
CA THR A 74 12.87 10.12 12.88
C THR A 74 11.35 10.27 12.99
N SER A 75 10.71 10.88 11.99
CA SER A 75 9.26 11.03 11.94
C SER A 75 8.56 9.69 11.78
N MET A 76 9.12 8.81 10.95
CA MET A 76 8.63 7.44 10.76
C MET A 76 8.73 6.64 12.06
N GLN A 77 9.88 6.69 12.74
CA GLN A 77 10.09 6.01 14.02
C GLN A 77 9.11 6.48 15.09
N ASN A 78 8.90 7.80 15.22
CA ASN A 78 7.97 8.37 16.20
C ASN A 78 6.52 7.91 15.92
N ARG A 79 6.11 7.89 14.66
CA ARG A 79 4.76 7.42 14.27
C ARG A 79 4.56 5.94 14.55
N LEU A 80 5.53 5.10 14.18
CA LEU A 80 5.48 3.67 14.47
C LEU A 80 5.44 3.40 15.97
N SER A 81 6.28 4.10 16.76
CA SER A 81 6.29 3.98 18.23
C SER A 81 4.94 4.36 18.83
N ALA A 82 4.34 5.46 18.38
CA ALA A 82 3.02 5.89 18.84
C ALA A 82 1.93 4.85 18.50
N LEU A 83 1.97 4.26 17.29
CA LEU A 83 1.03 3.23 16.87
C LEU A 83 1.18 1.94 17.69
N VAL A 84 2.40 1.45 17.84
CA VAL A 84 2.69 0.22 18.58
C VAL A 84 2.21 0.35 20.03
N ASN A 85 2.49 1.49 20.66
CA ASN A 85 2.03 1.76 22.04
C ASN A 85 0.51 1.93 22.09
N GLY A 86 -0.07 2.72 21.19
CA GLY A 86 -1.51 2.99 21.18
C GLY A 86 -2.38 1.77 20.85
N MET A 87 -1.86 0.86 20.01
CA MET A 87 -2.53 -0.40 19.67
C MET A 87 -2.18 -1.54 20.63
N SER A 88 -1.33 -1.29 21.64
CA SER A 88 -0.85 -2.30 22.61
C SER A 88 -0.24 -3.53 21.93
N ILE A 89 0.51 -3.32 20.84
CA ILE A 89 1.12 -4.40 20.06
C ILE A 89 2.48 -4.76 20.65
N PRO A 90 2.72 -6.03 21.01
CA PRO A 90 4.02 -6.46 21.46
C PRO A 90 5.08 -6.28 20.35
N PRO A 91 6.23 -5.63 20.61
CA PRO A 91 7.23 -5.34 19.56
C PRO A 91 7.72 -6.57 18.79
N HIS A 92 7.77 -7.75 19.44
CA HIS A 92 8.19 -9.00 18.80
C HIS A 92 7.25 -9.49 17.69
N THR A 93 6.00 -9.02 17.66
CA THR A 93 5.04 -9.37 16.60
C THR A 93 5.34 -8.62 15.30
N LEU A 94 6.08 -7.50 15.37
CA LEU A 94 6.48 -6.70 14.20
C LEU A 94 7.63 -7.31 13.39
N LYS A 95 8.16 -8.47 13.78
CA LYS A 95 9.14 -9.22 12.96
C LYS A 95 8.66 -9.52 11.53
N ASN A 96 7.35 -9.46 11.31
CA ASN A 96 6.74 -9.63 9.99
C ASN A 96 6.64 -8.32 9.19
N MET A 97 7.09 -7.18 9.74
CA MET A 97 7.08 -5.89 9.04
C MET A 97 8.50 -5.47 8.67
N ALA A 98 8.72 -5.22 7.39
CA ALA A 98 9.91 -4.58 6.87
C ALA A 98 9.58 -3.15 6.41
N LEU A 99 10.55 -2.23 6.55
CA LEU A 99 10.41 -0.83 6.18
C LEU A 99 11.57 -0.39 5.29
N ILE A 100 11.25 0.26 4.19
CA ILE A 100 12.19 1.00 3.35
C ILE A 100 11.80 2.48 3.44
N THR A 101 12.73 3.34 3.88
CA THR A 101 12.55 4.79 4.02
C THR A 101 13.79 5.52 3.53
N PRO A 102 13.68 6.73 2.95
CA PRO A 102 14.76 7.41 2.25
C PRO A 102 16.05 7.56 3.06
N ASP A 103 15.95 8.01 4.30
CA ASP A 103 17.12 8.32 5.13
C ASP A 103 17.97 7.10 5.53
N LEU A 104 17.44 5.89 5.40
CA LEU A 104 18.12 4.65 5.75
C LEU A 104 18.65 3.90 4.52
N GLN A 105 18.52 4.48 3.32
CA GLN A 105 19.03 3.88 2.10
C GLN A 105 20.39 4.47 1.72
N PRO A 106 21.33 3.64 1.20
CA PRO A 106 22.62 4.12 0.72
C PRO A 106 22.52 4.84 -0.64
N CYS A 107 21.37 4.78 -1.30
CA CYS A 107 21.11 5.37 -2.61
C CYS A 107 19.73 6.04 -2.62
N PRO A 108 19.45 6.91 -3.59
CA PRO A 108 18.12 7.49 -3.75
C PRO A 108 17.02 6.43 -3.84
N MET A 109 15.83 6.75 -3.33
CA MET A 109 14.67 5.87 -3.43
C MET A 109 14.39 5.50 -4.90
N PRO A 110 14.02 4.23 -5.17
CA PRO A 110 13.76 3.77 -6.51
C PRO A 110 12.59 4.49 -7.18
N ASP A 111 12.66 4.66 -8.49
CA ASP A 111 11.53 5.09 -9.31
C ASP A 111 10.79 3.86 -9.83
N LEU A 112 9.70 3.50 -9.18
CA LEU A 112 8.91 2.30 -9.47
C LEU A 112 8.16 2.37 -10.81
N SER A 113 8.15 3.52 -11.48
CA SER A 113 7.67 3.64 -12.84
C SER A 113 8.65 3.09 -13.88
N THR A 114 9.83 2.63 -13.44
CA THR A 114 10.88 2.07 -14.28
C THR A 114 11.22 0.63 -13.88
N ALA A 115 11.61 -0.20 -14.85
CA ALA A 115 12.06 -1.58 -14.58
C ALA A 115 13.27 -1.61 -13.63
N GLY A 116 14.20 -0.63 -13.76
CA GLY A 116 15.35 -0.52 -12.87
C GLY A 116 14.97 -0.25 -11.43
N GLY A 117 14.02 0.65 -11.19
CA GLY A 117 13.51 0.94 -9.86
C GLY A 117 12.75 -0.24 -9.24
N GLN A 118 11.97 -0.95 -10.05
CA GLN A 118 11.27 -2.17 -9.62
C GLN A 118 12.28 -3.27 -9.23
N ALA A 119 13.35 -3.45 -10.00
CA ALA A 119 14.40 -4.41 -9.69
C ALA A 119 15.12 -4.12 -8.36
N MET A 120 15.20 -2.86 -7.93
CA MET A 120 15.79 -2.49 -6.63
C MET A 120 14.93 -2.96 -5.44
N ILE A 121 13.63 -3.05 -5.61
CA ILE A 121 12.69 -3.52 -4.56
C ILE A 121 12.57 -5.06 -4.57
N GLU A 122 12.81 -5.71 -5.70
CA GLU A 122 12.59 -7.15 -5.89
C GLU A 122 13.21 -8.05 -4.79
N PRO A 123 14.44 -7.82 -4.29
CA PRO A 123 15.01 -8.62 -3.21
C PRO A 123 14.21 -8.62 -1.90
N PHE A 124 13.44 -7.54 -1.67
CA PHE A 124 12.63 -7.38 -0.46
C PHE A 124 11.23 -7.99 -0.58
N LEU A 125 10.82 -8.41 -1.79
CA LEU A 125 9.48 -8.96 -2.04
C LEU A 125 9.38 -10.47 -1.76
N LYS A 126 10.48 -11.12 -1.41
CA LYS A 126 10.48 -12.55 -1.11
C LYS A 126 9.60 -12.85 0.10
N ASP A 127 8.64 -13.75 -0.09
CA ASP A 127 7.68 -14.20 0.93
C ASP A 127 6.82 -13.06 1.55
N VAL A 128 6.66 -11.94 0.86
CA VAL A 128 5.81 -10.83 1.27
C VAL A 128 4.36 -11.10 0.86
N ASP A 129 3.44 -10.91 1.80
CA ASP A 129 1.98 -11.02 1.56
C ASP A 129 1.37 -9.66 1.20
N MET A 130 1.91 -8.57 1.75
CA MET A 130 1.40 -7.20 1.55
C MET A 130 2.53 -6.21 1.28
N VAL A 131 2.34 -5.38 0.26
CA VAL A 131 3.22 -4.24 -0.06
C VAL A 131 2.44 -2.95 0.10
N VAL A 132 2.96 -1.99 0.88
CA VAL A 132 2.42 -0.62 0.97
C VAL A 132 3.37 0.33 0.28
N LEU A 133 2.85 1.16 -0.64
CA LEU A 133 3.61 2.17 -1.38
C LEU A 133 3.12 3.58 -1.00
N ASP A 134 3.85 4.25 -0.10
CA ASP A 134 3.51 5.59 0.41
C ASP A 134 4.58 6.63 0.01
N ASN A 135 4.33 7.47 -0.96
CA ASN A 135 3.14 7.55 -1.81
C ASN A 135 3.55 7.42 -3.30
N ILE A 136 2.55 7.20 -4.15
CA ILE A 136 2.78 7.03 -5.59
C ILE A 136 3.51 8.24 -6.18
N ALA A 137 3.21 9.47 -5.74
CA ALA A 137 3.80 10.67 -6.32
C ALA A 137 5.32 10.78 -6.10
N THR A 138 5.86 10.21 -5.03
CA THR A 138 7.29 10.21 -4.72
C THR A 138 8.02 8.97 -5.21
N LEU A 139 7.29 7.86 -5.33
CA LEU A 139 7.82 6.57 -5.78
C LEU A 139 7.68 6.35 -7.30
N CYS A 140 6.87 7.18 -8.01
CA CYS A 140 6.71 7.16 -9.47
C CYS A 140 6.94 8.58 -9.99
N ARG A 141 8.19 8.89 -10.37
CA ARG A 141 8.67 10.27 -10.59
C ARG A 141 8.78 10.69 -12.05
N THR A 142 8.18 9.97 -12.97
CA THR A 142 8.27 10.28 -14.40
C THR A 142 7.74 11.66 -14.74
N GLY A 143 8.44 12.32 -15.68
CA GLY A 143 8.11 13.66 -16.17
C GLY A 143 6.75 13.71 -16.88
N LYS A 144 6.17 14.90 -16.96
CA LYS A 144 4.83 15.18 -17.52
C LYS A 144 4.60 14.66 -18.93
N GLU A 145 5.66 14.51 -19.75
CA GLU A 145 5.56 14.07 -21.15
C GLU A 145 5.30 12.56 -21.29
N ASN A 146 5.60 11.75 -20.24
CA ASN A 146 5.50 10.29 -20.28
C ASN A 146 4.58 9.73 -19.18
N GLU A 147 3.66 10.51 -18.64
CA GLU A 147 2.83 10.13 -17.49
C GLU A 147 2.01 8.85 -17.78
N SER A 148 1.49 8.73 -19.00
CA SER A 148 0.71 7.55 -19.43
C SER A 148 1.58 6.30 -19.54
N GLN A 149 2.73 6.38 -20.17
CA GLN A 149 3.64 5.23 -20.37
C GLN A 149 4.22 4.73 -19.05
N SER A 150 4.57 5.65 -18.18
CA SER A 150 5.07 5.35 -16.84
C SER A 150 4.05 4.66 -15.97
N TRP A 151 2.81 5.09 -16.08
CA TRP A 151 1.71 4.42 -15.40
C TRP A 151 1.48 3.01 -15.95
N GLN A 152 1.58 2.79 -17.26
CA GLN A 152 1.48 1.45 -17.86
C GLN A 152 2.55 0.49 -17.31
N THR A 153 3.81 0.95 -17.18
CA THR A 153 4.90 0.15 -16.60
C THR A 153 4.61 -0.18 -15.13
N MET A 154 4.16 0.79 -14.35
CA MET A 154 3.76 0.60 -12.96
C MET A 154 2.57 -0.36 -12.85
N GLN A 155 1.56 -0.18 -13.68
CA GLN A 155 0.37 -1.02 -13.73
C GLN A 155 0.71 -2.49 -14.02
N ALA A 156 1.55 -2.75 -15.00
CA ALA A 156 1.99 -4.09 -15.33
C ALA A 156 2.70 -4.77 -14.15
N TRP A 157 3.56 -4.03 -13.45
CA TRP A 157 4.24 -4.52 -12.25
C TRP A 157 3.28 -4.78 -11.09
N LEU A 158 2.31 -3.91 -10.82
CA LEU A 158 1.30 -4.12 -9.79
C LEU A 158 0.47 -5.39 -10.05
N LEU A 159 0.06 -5.60 -11.30
CA LEU A 159 -0.66 -6.81 -11.71
C LEU A 159 0.21 -8.07 -11.54
N GLU A 160 1.50 -7.97 -11.81
CA GLU A 160 2.45 -9.07 -11.58
C GLU A 160 2.61 -9.38 -10.08
N LEU A 161 2.72 -8.37 -9.20
CA LEU A 161 2.73 -8.58 -7.75
C LEU A 161 1.46 -9.29 -7.28
N ARG A 162 0.29 -8.86 -7.77
CA ARG A 162 -0.99 -9.53 -7.48
C ARG A 162 -1.00 -10.97 -7.97
N ARG A 163 -0.51 -11.25 -9.20
CA ARG A 163 -0.41 -12.60 -9.76
C ARG A 163 0.49 -13.51 -8.90
N ARG A 164 1.52 -12.96 -8.28
CA ARG A 164 2.42 -13.65 -7.35
C ARG A 164 1.80 -13.88 -5.95
N GLY A 165 0.56 -13.46 -5.73
CA GLY A 165 -0.17 -13.68 -4.48
C GLY A 165 -0.13 -12.50 -3.51
N MET A 166 0.53 -11.40 -3.85
CA MET A 166 0.66 -10.23 -2.98
C MET A 166 -0.58 -9.34 -3.05
N THR A 167 -0.89 -8.69 -1.95
CA THR A 167 -1.80 -7.54 -1.91
C THR A 167 -1.00 -6.25 -1.91
N VAL A 168 -1.37 -5.28 -2.72
CA VAL A 168 -0.69 -3.98 -2.79
C VAL A 168 -1.63 -2.88 -2.33
N LEU A 169 -1.19 -2.06 -1.38
CA LEU A 169 -1.89 -0.86 -0.92
C LEU A 169 -1.14 0.38 -1.39
N LEU A 170 -1.78 1.15 -2.26
CA LEU A 170 -1.23 2.39 -2.81
C LEU A 170 -1.74 3.59 -2.02
N ILE A 171 -0.85 4.50 -1.66
CA ILE A 171 -1.22 5.77 -1.04
C ILE A 171 -1.08 6.90 -2.07
N HIS A 172 -2.14 7.69 -2.21
CA HIS A 172 -2.16 8.77 -3.19
C HIS A 172 -2.77 10.07 -2.62
N HIS A 173 -2.29 11.22 -3.11
CA HIS A 173 -2.86 12.52 -2.76
C HIS A 173 -4.01 12.87 -3.70
N ALA A 174 -5.19 13.17 -3.15
CA ALA A 174 -6.28 13.74 -3.91
C ALA A 174 -5.89 15.12 -4.48
N GLY A 175 -6.47 15.47 -5.63
CA GLY A 175 -6.39 16.83 -6.20
C GLY A 175 -7.09 17.88 -5.31
N LYS A 176 -6.94 19.16 -5.66
CA LYS A 176 -7.60 20.27 -4.96
C LYS A 176 -9.14 20.21 -5.01
N SER A 177 -9.70 19.56 -6.03
CA SER A 177 -11.15 19.31 -6.21
C SER A 177 -11.68 18.12 -5.38
N GLY A 178 -10.83 17.46 -4.59
CA GLY A 178 -11.22 16.22 -3.90
C GLY A 178 -11.13 14.98 -4.78
N ASP A 179 -11.01 15.13 -6.10
CA ASP A 179 -10.82 14.03 -7.03
C ASP A 179 -9.36 13.55 -7.07
N GLN A 180 -9.17 12.32 -7.48
CA GLN A 180 -7.85 11.74 -7.67
C GLN A 180 -7.10 12.52 -8.77
N ARG A 181 -5.90 13.05 -8.46
CA ARG A 181 -5.01 13.62 -9.48
C ARG A 181 -4.47 12.53 -10.37
N GLY A 182 -4.61 12.72 -11.69
CA GLY A 182 -4.11 11.80 -12.72
C GLY A 182 -5.25 11.13 -13.49
N THR A 183 -4.88 10.32 -14.46
CA THR A 183 -5.82 9.68 -15.39
C THR A 183 -6.78 8.71 -14.68
N SER A 184 -8.04 8.66 -15.12
CA SER A 184 -9.03 7.64 -14.74
C SER A 184 -8.48 6.21 -14.84
N ALA A 185 -7.52 5.98 -15.74
CA ALA A 185 -6.78 4.72 -15.90
C ALA A 185 -6.14 4.16 -14.62
N ARG A 186 -5.93 4.97 -13.56
CA ARG A 186 -5.41 4.47 -12.28
C ARG A 186 -6.46 3.68 -11.50
N LYS A 187 -7.76 3.96 -11.71
CA LYS A 187 -8.85 3.24 -11.04
C LYS A 187 -9.15 1.89 -11.69
N ASP A 188 -8.78 1.72 -12.95
CA ASP A 188 -9.20 0.56 -13.75
C ASP A 188 -8.62 -0.79 -13.26
N ILE A 189 -7.53 -0.76 -12.47
CA ILE A 189 -6.91 -1.98 -11.90
C ILE A 189 -7.13 -2.13 -10.40
N MET A 190 -7.85 -1.17 -9.77
CA MET A 190 -8.06 -1.18 -8.32
C MET A 190 -9.29 -2.03 -8.00
N ASP A 191 -9.10 -3.08 -7.22
CA ASP A 191 -10.18 -3.89 -6.69
C ASP A 191 -10.85 -3.18 -5.49
N THR A 192 -10.03 -2.46 -4.67
CA THR A 192 -10.49 -1.75 -3.48
C THR A 192 -10.11 -0.27 -3.53
N VAL A 193 -11.09 0.62 -3.36
CA VAL A 193 -10.88 2.07 -3.31
C VAL A 193 -11.40 2.63 -2.00
N SER A 194 -10.50 3.20 -1.18
CA SER A 194 -10.85 3.85 0.08
C SER A 194 -10.57 5.34 0.06
N VAL A 195 -11.55 6.13 0.47
CA VAL A 195 -11.45 7.58 0.60
C VAL A 195 -11.41 7.96 2.08
N CYS A 196 -10.35 8.64 2.51
CA CYS A 196 -10.36 9.26 3.84
C CYS A 196 -11.01 10.64 3.74
N ALA A 197 -12.19 10.80 4.35
CA ALA A 197 -12.81 12.10 4.57
C ALA A 197 -12.26 12.72 5.88
N GLY A 198 -11.89 14.02 5.83
CA GLY A 198 -11.56 14.76 7.05
C GLY A 198 -12.80 15.07 7.88
N PRO A 199 -12.66 15.40 9.17
CA PRO A 199 -13.77 15.87 9.97
C PRO A 199 -14.32 17.16 9.35
N GLY A 200 -15.52 17.12 8.80
CA GLY A 200 -16.19 18.28 8.21
C GLY A 200 -16.95 18.06 6.91
N ASN A 201 -16.87 16.93 6.26
CA ASN A 201 -17.67 16.60 5.08
C ASN A 201 -18.64 15.43 5.38
N THR A 202 -19.60 15.69 6.27
CA THR A 202 -20.88 14.95 6.25
C THR A 202 -21.79 15.71 5.29
N ALA A 203 -21.89 15.23 4.04
CA ALA A 203 -22.99 15.56 3.16
C ALA A 203 -24.16 14.65 3.45
#